data_4637cf3ac9c1263745a84b8de2e363ea
#
_entry.id   4637cf3ac9c1263745a84b8de2e363ea
#
_cell.length_a   1.000
_cell.length_b   1.000
_cell.length_c   1.000
_cell.angle_alpha   90.00
_cell.angle_beta   90.00
_cell.angle_gamma   90.00
#
_symmetry.space_group_name_H-M   'P 1'
#
loop_
_entity.id
_entity.type
_entity.pdbx_description
1 polymer ?
#
loop_
_entity_poly.entity_id
_entity_poly.type
_entity_poly.pdbx_seq_one_letter_code
_entity_poly.pdbx_strand_id
1 'polypeptide(L)'
;MALYEHIYLARQDISPQQAEALTGQFKNIITSLGGTVGKVEYWGVKSLAYRIKKNRKAHFTLMNIDAPPAAITEMERQESLNEDVLRILTLRVEELEEGPSAQLRKRDDDGERGERGDRGDRGDRRPPRGDRPDRGGDRPERRPRRDEGARPEGEAI
;
A
#
# COMPACT_ATOMS: atom_id res chain seq x y z
N MET A 1 13.98 12.23 29.01
CA MET A 1 14.45 11.72 27.68
C MET A 1 13.70 12.49 26.61
N ALA A 2 14.15 12.45 25.37
CA ALA A 2 13.44 13.15 24.31
C ALA A 2 12.43 12.19 23.65
N LEU A 3 11.28 12.75 23.25
CA LEU A 3 10.19 11.99 22.64
C LEU A 3 10.28 12.08 21.12
N TYR A 4 10.05 10.97 20.46
CA TYR A 4 10.10 10.86 18.99
C TYR A 4 8.93 10.06 18.43
N GLU A 5 8.43 10.51 17.30
CA GLU A 5 7.63 9.69 16.39
C GLU A 5 8.52 9.22 15.27
N HIS A 6 8.56 7.94 15.07
CA HIS A 6 9.40 7.32 14.05
C HIS A 6 8.57 6.47 13.11
N ILE A 7 8.74 6.69 11.82
CA ILE A 7 8.09 5.90 10.76
C ILE A 7 9.17 5.30 9.89
N TYR A 8 9.10 4.02 9.64
CA TYR A 8 9.91 3.37 8.63
C TYR A 8 9.05 2.65 7.58
N LEU A 9 9.58 2.58 6.39
CA LEU A 9 8.97 1.91 5.24
C LEU A 9 9.81 0.70 4.90
N ALA A 10 9.19 -0.48 4.89
CA ALA A 10 9.83 -1.72 4.48
C ALA A 10 9.37 -2.17 3.10
N ARG A 11 10.19 -2.97 2.42
CA ARG A 11 9.96 -3.46 1.06
C ARG A 11 8.61 -4.20 0.95
N GLN A 12 7.96 -4.02 -0.20
CA GLN A 12 6.66 -4.64 -0.48
C GLN A 12 6.69 -6.17 -0.59
N ASP A 13 7.84 -6.75 -0.88
CA ASP A 13 8.03 -8.19 -1.12
C ASP A 13 8.32 -9.01 0.15
N ILE A 14 8.53 -8.36 1.30
CA ILE A 14 8.61 -9.05 2.59
C ILE A 14 7.21 -9.37 3.11
N SER A 15 7.11 -10.41 3.96
CA SER A 15 5.85 -10.74 4.62
C SER A 15 5.54 -9.77 5.77
N PRO A 16 4.27 -9.65 6.19
CA PRO A 16 3.91 -8.87 7.39
C PRO A 16 4.66 -9.34 8.65
N GLN A 17 4.90 -10.64 8.78
CA GLN A 17 5.66 -11.22 9.89
C GLN A 17 7.14 -10.79 9.87
N GLN A 18 7.74 -10.69 8.70
CA GLN A 18 9.09 -10.15 8.55
C GLN A 18 9.15 -8.66 8.89
N ALA A 19 8.14 -7.87 8.51
CA ALA A 19 8.03 -6.47 8.90
C ALA A 19 7.90 -6.32 10.42
N GLU A 20 7.13 -7.18 11.07
CA GLU A 20 7.01 -7.22 12.54
C GLU A 20 8.33 -7.62 13.20
N ALA A 21 9.06 -8.58 12.65
CA ALA A 21 10.38 -8.97 13.14
C ALA A 21 11.39 -7.83 13.06
N LEU A 22 11.37 -7.03 11.99
CA LEU A 22 12.17 -5.80 11.87
C LEU A 22 11.82 -4.80 12.97
N THR A 23 10.53 -4.58 13.22
CA THR A 23 10.07 -3.73 14.33
C THR A 23 10.63 -4.21 15.67
N GLY A 24 10.62 -5.52 15.91
CA GLY A 24 11.21 -6.13 17.09
C GLY A 24 12.72 -5.87 17.23
N GLN A 25 13.47 -5.96 16.14
CA GLN A 25 14.90 -5.64 16.13
C GLN A 25 15.16 -4.18 16.49
N PHE A 26 14.46 -3.24 15.87
CA PHE A 26 14.62 -1.82 16.14
C PHE A 26 14.23 -1.45 17.58
N LYS A 27 13.14 -2.04 18.08
CA LYS A 27 12.74 -1.92 19.48
C LYS A 27 13.83 -2.39 20.43
N ASN A 28 14.48 -3.51 20.15
CA ASN A 28 15.56 -4.03 20.97
C ASN A 28 16.78 -3.08 21.00
N ILE A 29 17.11 -2.43 19.88
CA ILE A 29 18.20 -1.44 19.84
C ILE A 29 17.88 -0.29 20.79
N ILE A 30 16.68 0.28 20.70
CA ILE A 30 16.26 1.38 21.58
C ILE A 30 16.30 0.97 23.05
N THR A 31 15.76 -0.21 23.37
CA THR A 31 15.74 -0.73 24.75
C THR A 31 17.14 -0.99 25.29
N SER A 32 18.05 -1.53 24.49
CA SER A 32 19.44 -1.82 24.89
C SER A 32 20.24 -0.53 25.20
N LEU A 33 19.85 0.59 24.61
CA LEU A 33 20.48 1.90 24.82
C LEU A 33 19.72 2.78 25.84
N GLY A 34 18.84 2.17 26.63
CA GLY A 34 18.15 2.83 27.74
C GLY A 34 16.92 3.63 27.36
N GLY A 35 16.41 3.45 26.13
CA GLY A 35 15.15 4.02 25.68
C GLY A 35 13.97 3.06 25.88
N THR A 36 12.77 3.55 25.64
CA THR A 36 11.52 2.78 25.64
C THR A 36 10.72 3.04 24.39
N VAL A 37 10.03 2.00 23.90
CA VAL A 37 9.10 2.10 22.80
C VAL A 37 7.69 1.87 23.34
N GLY A 38 6.87 2.90 23.30
CA GLY A 38 5.49 2.87 23.81
C GLY A 38 4.54 2.24 22.78
N LYS A 39 4.04 3.04 21.87
CA LYS A 39 3.08 2.63 20.84
C LYS A 39 3.81 2.13 19.59
N VAL A 40 3.33 1.03 19.01
CA VAL A 40 3.73 0.55 17.70
C VAL A 40 2.48 0.31 16.87
N GLU A 41 2.41 0.93 15.70
CA GLU A 41 1.29 0.76 14.77
C GLU A 41 1.80 0.26 13.42
N TYR A 42 1.28 -0.87 12.99
CA TYR A 42 1.47 -1.36 11.64
C TYR A 42 0.29 -0.93 10.74
N TRP A 43 0.57 -0.11 9.75
CA TRP A 43 -0.48 0.44 8.87
C TRP A 43 -0.76 -0.42 7.63
N GLY A 44 -0.02 -1.51 7.46
CA GLY A 44 -0.13 -2.39 6.31
C GLY A 44 0.66 -1.91 5.10
N VAL A 45 0.42 -2.56 3.97
CA VAL A 45 1.05 -2.21 2.69
C VAL A 45 0.25 -1.09 2.04
N LYS A 46 0.91 0.03 1.78
CA LYS A 46 0.32 1.21 1.13
C LYS A 46 1.10 1.59 -0.12
N SER A 47 0.39 2.22 -1.06
CA SER A 47 1.01 2.78 -2.26
C SER A 47 1.87 3.99 -1.93
N LEU A 48 3.02 4.09 -2.56
CA LEU A 48 3.93 5.22 -2.48
C LEU A 48 3.54 6.28 -3.51
N ALA A 49 3.72 7.57 -3.18
CA ALA A 49 3.50 8.68 -4.11
C ALA A 49 4.44 8.58 -5.32
N TYR A 50 5.65 8.07 -5.11
CA TYR A 50 6.66 7.80 -6.13
C TYR A 50 7.43 6.52 -5.79
N ARG A 51 8.10 5.94 -6.77
CA ARG A 51 8.89 4.72 -6.55
C ARG A 51 10.10 5.00 -5.67
N ILE A 52 10.30 4.14 -4.67
CA ILE A 52 11.51 4.14 -3.83
C ILE A 52 12.21 2.80 -4.03
N LYS A 53 13.49 2.83 -4.45
CA LYS A 53 14.29 1.62 -4.75
C LYS A 53 13.51 0.60 -5.60
N LYS A 54 12.84 1.08 -6.67
CA LYS A 54 11.98 0.30 -7.58
C LYS A 54 10.66 -0.25 -6.98
N ASN A 55 10.36 -0.02 -5.71
CA ASN A 55 9.11 -0.41 -5.08
C ASN A 55 8.01 0.63 -5.31
N ARG A 56 6.80 0.20 -5.62
CA ARG A 56 5.60 1.04 -5.75
C ARG A 56 4.78 1.10 -4.47
N LYS A 57 4.92 0.11 -3.62
CA LYS A 57 4.24 -0.04 -2.34
C LYS A 57 5.27 -0.31 -1.25
N ALA A 58 4.91 -0.09 -0.01
CA ALA A 58 5.73 -0.39 1.14
C ALA A 58 4.87 -0.76 2.34
N HIS A 59 5.46 -1.49 3.27
CA HIS A 59 4.91 -1.68 4.60
C HIS A 59 5.21 -0.42 5.41
N PHE A 60 4.20 0.15 6.05
CA PHE A 60 4.34 1.32 6.91
C PHE A 60 4.21 0.92 8.37
N THR A 61 5.17 1.33 9.18
CA THR A 61 5.14 1.12 10.63
C THR A 61 5.49 2.42 11.35
N LEU A 62 4.66 2.80 12.33
CA LEU A 62 4.89 3.93 13.23
C LEU A 62 5.31 3.40 14.60
N MET A 63 6.30 4.04 15.20
CA MET A 63 6.74 3.81 16.58
C MET A 63 6.81 5.12 17.36
N ASN A 64 6.26 5.14 18.58
CA ASN A 64 6.47 6.20 19.55
C ASN A 64 7.61 5.82 20.47
N ILE A 65 8.63 6.64 20.53
CA ILE A 65 9.89 6.32 21.20
C ILE A 65 10.21 7.41 22.23
N ASP A 66 10.56 7.00 23.44
CA ASP A 66 11.18 7.84 24.47
C ASP A 66 12.61 7.34 24.69
N ALA A 67 13.58 8.08 24.18
CA ALA A 67 14.97 7.63 24.18
C ALA A 67 15.98 8.79 24.15
N PRO A 68 17.23 8.53 24.57
CA PRO A 68 18.31 9.49 24.36
C PRO A 68 18.61 9.62 22.84
N PRO A 69 19.07 10.79 22.37
CA PRO A 69 19.38 11.00 20.95
C PRO A 69 20.37 9.99 20.35
N ALA A 70 21.32 9.51 21.18
CA ALA A 70 22.29 8.49 20.74
C ALA A 70 21.63 7.16 20.35
N ALA A 71 20.56 6.76 21.06
CA ALA A 71 19.81 5.56 20.74
C ALA A 71 19.07 5.68 19.40
N ILE A 72 18.50 6.85 19.12
CA ILE A 72 17.85 7.15 17.84
C ILE A 72 18.87 7.09 16.70
N THR A 73 20.03 7.75 16.86
CA THR A 73 21.08 7.74 15.85
C THR A 73 21.57 6.33 15.51
N GLU A 74 21.73 5.48 16.53
CA GLU A 74 22.14 4.07 16.31
C GLU A 74 21.05 3.26 15.64
N MET A 75 19.79 3.43 16.01
CA MET A 75 18.66 2.78 15.35
C MET A 75 18.59 3.18 13.88
N GLU A 76 18.61 4.47 13.56
CA GLU A 76 18.61 4.98 12.18
C GLU A 76 19.81 4.46 11.37
N ARG A 77 20.97 4.32 12.01
CA ARG A 77 22.15 3.72 11.37
C ARG A 77 21.88 2.27 10.98
N GLN A 78 21.33 1.48 11.88
CA GLN A 78 21.00 0.07 11.63
C GLN A 78 19.92 -0.06 10.56
N GLU A 79 18.90 0.79 10.58
CA GLU A 79 17.85 0.83 9.57
C GLU A 79 18.40 1.17 8.18
N SER A 80 19.32 2.12 8.11
CA SER A 80 19.99 2.52 6.85
C SER A 80 20.84 1.40 6.24
N LEU A 81 21.38 0.52 7.07
CA LEU A 81 22.16 -0.65 6.65
C LEU A 81 21.27 -1.83 6.25
N ASN A 82 20.00 -1.82 6.67
CA ASN A 82 19.09 -2.92 6.37
C ASN A 82 18.50 -2.76 4.97
N GLU A 83 18.69 -3.79 4.13
CA GLU A 83 18.22 -3.78 2.74
C GLU A 83 16.69 -3.82 2.62
N ASP A 84 16.00 -4.30 3.64
CA ASP A 84 14.53 -4.38 3.68
C ASP A 84 13.88 -3.04 4.02
N VAL A 85 14.65 -2.08 4.54
CA VAL A 85 14.17 -0.73 4.84
C VAL A 85 14.38 0.19 3.64
N LEU A 86 13.30 0.81 3.17
CA LEU A 86 13.33 1.72 2.02
C LEU A 86 13.59 3.16 2.44
N ARG A 87 12.91 3.60 3.50
CA ARG A 87 12.99 4.98 3.99
C ARG A 87 12.62 5.04 5.47
N ILE A 88 13.17 6.03 6.14
CA ILE A 88 12.89 6.36 7.54
C ILE A 88 12.52 7.83 7.67
N LEU A 89 11.73 8.14 8.68
CA LEU A 89 11.41 9.50 9.11
C LEU A 89 11.31 9.52 10.62
N THR A 90 12.15 10.32 11.27
CA THR A 90 12.11 10.53 12.71
C THR A 90 11.79 11.99 13.01
N LEU A 91 10.78 12.21 13.81
CA LEU A 91 10.36 13.54 14.26
C LEU A 91 10.48 13.62 15.77
N ARG A 92 11.16 14.64 16.26
CA ARG A 92 11.13 14.97 17.66
C ARG A 92 9.83 15.68 17.98
N VAL A 93 9.13 15.22 19.01
CA VAL A 93 7.84 15.76 19.44
C VAL A 93 7.90 16.17 20.91
N GLU A 94 6.99 17.03 21.33
CA GLU A 94 6.87 17.44 22.71
C GLU A 94 6.00 16.48 23.53
N GLU A 95 5.00 15.90 22.86
CA GLU A 95 4.06 14.94 23.44
C GLU A 95 3.85 13.76 22.50
N LEU A 96 3.64 12.58 23.06
CA LEU A 96 3.28 11.38 22.31
C LEU A 96 1.77 11.12 22.41
N GLU A 97 1.11 11.01 21.28
CA GLU A 97 -0.30 10.60 21.24
C GLU A 97 -0.44 9.11 21.55
N GLU A 98 -1.15 8.78 22.65
CA GLU A 98 -1.42 7.39 23.04
C GLU A 98 -2.54 6.74 22.22
N GLY A 99 -3.47 7.54 21.69
CA GLY A 99 -4.57 7.06 20.85
C GLY A 99 -4.12 6.57 19.49
N PRO A 100 -5.00 5.83 18.76
CA PRO A 100 -4.72 5.40 17.39
C PRO A 100 -4.47 6.60 16.49
N SER A 101 -3.47 6.48 15.61
CA SER A 101 -3.13 7.55 14.67
C SER A 101 -4.26 7.79 13.67
N ALA A 102 -4.26 8.96 13.03
CA ALA A 102 -5.25 9.33 12.02
C ALA A 102 -5.33 8.30 10.86
N GLN A 103 -4.26 7.58 10.60
CA GLN A 103 -4.22 6.54 9.58
C GLN A 103 -5.03 5.29 9.94
N LEU A 104 -5.06 4.90 11.21
CA LEU A 104 -5.89 3.80 11.70
C LEU A 104 -7.36 4.22 11.84
N ARG A 105 -7.63 5.41 12.40
CA ARG A 105 -9.00 5.96 12.53
C ARG A 105 -9.74 6.02 11.19
N LYS A 106 -9.06 6.42 10.13
CA LYS A 106 -9.65 6.49 8.78
C LYS A 106 -10.01 5.11 8.23
N ARG A 107 -9.28 4.09 8.60
CA ARG A 107 -9.51 2.71 8.15
C ARG A 107 -10.77 2.11 8.78
N ASP A 108 -11.04 2.44 10.04
CA ASP A 108 -12.23 1.98 10.76
C ASP A 108 -13.51 2.66 10.23
N ASP A 109 -13.45 3.95 9.87
CA ASP A 109 -14.57 4.72 9.31
C ASP A 109 -14.94 4.26 7.89
N ASP A 110 -13.98 3.92 7.06
CA ASP A 110 -14.22 3.38 5.70
C ASP A 110 -14.79 1.94 5.74
N GLY A 111 -14.48 1.15 6.77
CA GLY A 111 -15.03 -0.20 6.99
C GLY A 111 -16.52 -0.17 7.41
N GLU A 112 -16.91 0.79 8.23
CA GLU A 112 -18.28 0.89 8.75
C GLU A 112 -19.28 1.47 7.73
N ARG A 113 -18.81 2.27 6.76
CA ARG A 113 -19.64 2.77 5.66
C ARG A 113 -19.96 1.75 4.58
N GLY A 114 -19.14 0.70 4.42
CA GLY A 114 -19.37 -0.36 3.44
C GLY A 114 -20.50 -1.32 3.79
N GLU A 115 -20.85 -1.46 5.06
CA GLU A 115 -21.80 -2.48 5.53
C GLU A 115 -23.26 -2.00 5.67
N ARG A 116 -23.53 -0.71 5.50
CA ARG A 116 -24.89 -0.13 5.60
C ARG A 116 -25.59 0.12 4.27
N GLY A 117 -25.06 -0.34 3.14
CA GLY A 117 -25.52 0.00 1.78
C GLY A 117 -26.31 -1.06 1.03
N ASP A 118 -26.60 -2.25 1.58
CA ASP A 118 -27.35 -3.30 0.85
C ASP A 118 -28.55 -3.83 1.63
N ARG A 119 -29.53 -2.97 1.89
CA ARG A 119 -30.93 -3.34 2.16
C ARG A 119 -31.86 -2.29 1.59
N GLY A 120 -32.04 -2.32 0.28
CA GLY A 120 -32.95 -1.45 -0.48
C GLY A 120 -33.65 -2.21 -1.59
N ASP A 121 -34.76 -2.82 -1.23
CA ASP A 121 -36.01 -2.90 -2.01
C ASP A 121 -35.92 -3.34 -3.50
N ARG A 122 -36.09 -4.65 -3.70
CA ARG A 122 -36.56 -5.19 -4.98
C ARG A 122 -38.06 -5.00 -5.12
N GLY A 123 -38.45 -3.79 -5.46
CA GLY A 123 -39.79 -3.50 -5.97
C GLY A 123 -39.93 -4.02 -7.40
N ASP A 124 -40.72 -5.07 -7.52
CA ASP A 124 -41.26 -5.66 -8.74
C ASP A 124 -41.99 -4.59 -9.57
N ARG A 125 -41.41 -4.19 -10.72
CA ARG A 125 -42.13 -3.50 -11.80
C ARG A 125 -41.68 -4.07 -13.14
N ARG A 126 -42.44 -5.07 -13.59
CA ARG A 126 -42.47 -5.48 -15.00
C ARG A 126 -43.03 -4.33 -15.85
N PRO A 127 -42.37 -3.87 -16.89
CA PRO A 127 -43.01 -3.05 -17.92
C PRO A 127 -43.77 -3.95 -18.91
N PRO A 128 -44.92 -3.47 -19.46
CA PRO A 128 -45.74 -4.24 -20.37
C PRO A 128 -45.09 -4.40 -21.75
N ARG A 129 -45.31 -5.59 -22.32
CA ARG A 129 -44.99 -5.92 -23.69
C ARG A 129 -45.67 -4.94 -24.66
N GLY A 130 -44.88 -4.17 -25.38
CA GLY A 130 -45.29 -3.43 -26.57
C GLY A 130 -44.76 -4.09 -27.82
N ASP A 131 -45.67 -4.27 -28.79
CA ASP A 131 -45.52 -4.81 -30.10
C ASP A 131 -44.25 -4.32 -30.85
N ARG A 132 -43.56 -5.28 -31.48
CA ARG A 132 -42.57 -5.01 -32.49
C ARG A 132 -43.17 -5.28 -33.88
N PRO A 133 -43.19 -4.30 -34.78
CA PRO A 133 -43.35 -4.62 -36.21
C PRO A 133 -41.99 -5.03 -36.79
N ASP A 134 -42.07 -6.09 -37.50
CA ASP A 134 -41.12 -6.71 -38.40
C ASP A 134 -40.63 -5.70 -39.48
N ARG A 135 -39.32 -5.53 -39.61
CA ARG A 135 -38.72 -4.99 -40.84
C ARG A 135 -37.41 -5.70 -41.07
N GLY A 136 -37.47 -6.59 -42.04
CA GLY A 136 -36.34 -7.14 -42.75
C GLY A 136 -35.48 -6.05 -43.39
N GLY A 137 -34.21 -6.32 -43.55
CA GLY A 137 -33.31 -5.46 -44.31
C GLY A 137 -31.84 -5.84 -44.13
N ASP A 138 -31.41 -6.60 -45.06
CA ASP A 138 -30.10 -6.58 -45.70
C ASP A 138 -28.81 -6.68 -44.87
N ARG A 139 -28.15 -7.77 -45.19
CA ARG A 139 -26.81 -8.13 -44.75
C ARG A 139 -25.83 -7.84 -45.90
N PRO A 140 -24.87 -6.93 -45.78
CA PRO A 140 -23.80 -6.87 -46.77
C PRO A 140 -22.67 -7.84 -46.43
N GLU A 141 -22.22 -8.53 -47.46
CA GLU A 141 -21.19 -9.57 -47.54
C GLU A 141 -19.82 -9.06 -47.04
N ARG A 142 -19.16 -9.92 -46.28
CA ARG A 142 -17.74 -9.77 -45.95
C ARG A 142 -16.88 -10.20 -47.12
N ARG A 143 -16.08 -9.30 -47.67
CA ARG A 143 -14.98 -9.61 -48.59
C ARG A 143 -13.81 -10.24 -47.84
N PRO A 144 -13.16 -11.27 -48.45
CA PRO A 144 -11.99 -11.90 -47.83
C PRO A 144 -10.73 -11.05 -47.99
N ARG A 145 -9.90 -11.05 -46.95
CA ARG A 145 -8.56 -10.47 -46.97
C ARG A 145 -7.64 -11.34 -47.82
N ARG A 146 -7.00 -10.73 -48.80
CA ARG A 146 -5.89 -11.28 -49.54
C ARG A 146 -4.64 -11.33 -48.67
N ASP A 147 -4.08 -12.51 -48.61
CA ASP A 147 -2.76 -12.86 -48.20
C ASP A 147 -1.82 -12.74 -49.41
N GLU A 148 -0.75 -11.98 -49.27
CA GLU A 148 0.45 -11.99 -50.12
C GLU A 148 1.56 -11.42 -49.22
N GLY A 149 2.50 -12.15 -48.76
CA GLY A 149 3.44 -13.06 -49.38
C GLY A 149 4.59 -12.26 -50.00
N ALA A 150 5.71 -12.22 -49.34
CA ALA A 150 7.05 -12.40 -49.89
C ALA A 150 8.16 -11.69 -49.10
N ARG A 151 9.03 -12.48 -48.58
CA ARG A 151 10.43 -12.10 -48.33
C ARG A 151 11.15 -11.92 -49.66
N PRO A 152 12.30 -11.17 -49.70
CA PRO A 152 13.51 -11.91 -49.99
C PRO A 152 14.69 -11.58 -49.05
N GLU A 153 15.49 -12.58 -48.90
CA GLU A 153 16.85 -12.60 -48.39
C GLU A 153 17.83 -11.86 -49.35
N GLY A 154 18.96 -11.48 -48.81
CA GLY A 154 20.15 -10.98 -49.53
C GLY A 154 21.11 -10.45 -48.49
N GLU A 155 21.95 -11.21 -47.98
CA GLU A 155 23.35 -11.61 -48.30
C GLU A 155 24.35 -10.43 -48.35
N ALA A 156 25.24 -10.51 -47.39
CA ALA A 156 26.71 -10.35 -47.40
C ALA A 156 27.36 -9.12 -48.06
N ILE A 157 28.10 -8.39 -47.32
CA ILE A 157 29.59 -8.33 -47.35
C ILE A 157 30.02 -7.69 -46.04
#